data_6eb5a21cea1248d96008615f53c5045a
#
_entry.id   6eb5a21cea1248d96008615f53c5045a
#
_cell.length_a   1.000
_cell.length_b   1.000
_cell.length_c   1.000
_cell.angle_alpha   90.00
_cell.angle_beta   90.00
_cell.angle_gamma   90.00
#
_symmetry.space_group_name_H-M   'P 1'
#
loop_
_entity.id
_entity.type
_entity.pdbx_description
1 polymer ?
#
loop_
_entity_poly.entity_id
_entity_poly.type
_entity_poly.pdbx_seq_one_letter_code
_entity_poly.pdbx_strand_id
1 'polypeptide(L)'
;MSKRIKLPPSFPALVQAYFGEYLTQQRALSPQTIAAYRDGFVLFLKFAEEQLGKAPAAMALADVTPELIIAFLDHLERQRHNSVRSRNARLAALRSFLKFAGHRDVASLQVIERALWVPVKRFERPMFGYLTREEVLAVIGEPGDSWLS
;
A
#
# COMPACT_ATOMS: atom_id res chain seq x y z
N MET A 1 -13.07 -39.25 -10.78
CA MET A 1 -11.98 -38.33 -10.50
C MET A 1 -12.37 -37.37 -9.40
N SER A 2 -11.65 -37.38 -8.34
CA SER A 2 -11.93 -36.46 -7.26
C SER A 2 -11.54 -35.05 -7.67
N LYS A 3 -12.44 -34.12 -7.46
CA LYS A 3 -12.14 -32.70 -7.65
C LYS A 3 -11.15 -32.29 -6.57
N ARG A 4 -10.00 -31.83 -6.99
CA ARG A 4 -9.06 -31.24 -6.05
C ARG A 4 -9.63 -29.92 -5.54
N ILE A 5 -9.79 -29.82 -4.23
CA ILE A 5 -10.12 -28.54 -3.63
C ILE A 5 -8.86 -27.71 -3.69
N LYS A 6 -8.92 -26.62 -4.43
CA LYS A 6 -7.80 -25.66 -4.45
C LYS A 6 -7.78 -24.93 -3.13
N LEU A 7 -6.72 -25.16 -2.38
CA LEU A 7 -6.47 -24.36 -1.19
C LEU A 7 -6.14 -22.93 -1.60
N PRO A 8 -6.57 -21.93 -0.81
CA PRO A 8 -6.17 -20.57 -1.09
C PRO A 8 -4.64 -20.45 -1.01
N PRO A 9 -4.05 -19.57 -1.82
CA PRO A 9 -2.60 -19.39 -1.79
C PRO A 9 -2.17 -18.88 -0.43
N SER A 10 -1.02 -19.33 0.04
CA SER A 10 -0.45 -18.84 1.28
C SER A 10 0.03 -17.40 1.12
N PHE A 11 0.16 -16.69 2.24
CA PHE A 11 0.70 -15.34 2.22
C PHE A 11 2.09 -15.29 1.56
N PRO A 12 3.06 -16.16 1.92
CA PRO A 12 4.35 -16.16 1.23
C PRO A 12 4.25 -16.43 -0.26
N ALA A 13 3.35 -17.31 -0.69
CA ALA A 13 3.15 -17.58 -2.11
C ALA A 13 2.63 -16.36 -2.85
N LEU A 14 1.71 -15.61 -2.24
CA LEU A 14 1.20 -14.37 -2.80
C LEU A 14 2.30 -13.31 -2.93
N VAL A 15 3.15 -13.19 -1.93
CA VAL A 15 4.28 -12.25 -1.97
C VAL A 15 5.24 -12.61 -3.11
N GLN A 16 5.57 -13.90 -3.24
CA GLN A 16 6.44 -14.35 -4.32
C GLN A 16 5.83 -14.09 -5.70
N ALA A 17 4.55 -14.37 -5.87
CA ALA A 17 3.87 -14.12 -7.13
C ALA A 17 3.81 -12.64 -7.45
N TYR A 18 3.61 -11.81 -6.45
CA TYR A 18 3.53 -10.37 -6.63
C TYR A 18 4.85 -9.80 -7.13
N PHE A 19 5.95 -10.10 -6.46
CA PHE A 19 7.26 -9.57 -6.83
C PHE A 19 7.92 -10.29 -7.99
N GLY A 20 7.71 -11.61 -8.12
CA GLY A 20 8.35 -12.40 -9.15
C GLY A 20 7.67 -12.35 -10.51
N GLU A 21 6.35 -12.18 -10.52
CA GLU A 21 5.57 -12.24 -11.75
C GLU A 21 4.81 -10.96 -12.04
N TYR A 22 4.01 -10.51 -11.09
CA TYR A 22 3.06 -9.44 -11.35
C TYR A 22 3.76 -8.10 -11.66
N LEU A 23 4.65 -7.65 -10.80
CA LEU A 23 5.31 -6.36 -10.98
C LEU A 23 6.25 -6.34 -12.17
N THR A 24 6.99 -7.44 -12.36
CA THR A 24 7.99 -7.51 -13.42
C THR A 24 7.39 -7.77 -14.79
N GLN A 25 6.40 -8.66 -14.88
CA GLN A 25 5.87 -9.12 -16.14
C GLN A 25 4.57 -8.46 -16.53
N GLN A 26 3.64 -8.30 -15.61
CA GLN A 26 2.30 -7.81 -15.92
C GLN A 26 2.18 -6.29 -15.82
N ARG A 27 2.84 -5.69 -14.83
CA ARG A 27 2.81 -4.24 -14.65
C ARG A 27 3.93 -3.52 -15.38
N ALA A 28 4.99 -4.24 -15.73
CA ALA A 28 6.14 -3.67 -16.42
C ALA A 28 6.70 -2.41 -15.75
N LEU A 29 6.74 -2.43 -14.42
CA LEU A 29 7.28 -1.31 -13.65
C LEU A 29 8.79 -1.25 -13.77
N SER A 30 9.35 -0.05 -13.60
CA SER A 30 10.79 0.12 -13.66
C SER A 30 11.48 -0.64 -12.53
N PRO A 31 12.76 -1.06 -12.72
CA PRO A 31 13.50 -1.73 -11.64
C PRO A 31 13.59 -0.89 -10.36
N GLN A 32 13.69 0.43 -10.49
CA GLN A 32 13.76 1.32 -9.33
C GLN A 32 12.45 1.28 -8.53
N THR A 33 11.31 1.31 -9.22
CA THR A 33 10.01 1.24 -8.56
C THR A 33 9.82 -0.11 -7.87
N ILE A 34 10.21 -1.20 -8.54
CA ILE A 34 10.11 -2.54 -7.95
C ILE A 34 10.98 -2.63 -6.70
N ALA A 35 12.21 -2.09 -6.76
CA ALA A 35 13.11 -2.08 -5.61
C ALA A 35 12.51 -1.29 -4.44
N ALA A 36 11.92 -0.12 -4.72
CA ALA A 36 11.28 0.69 -3.69
C ALA A 36 10.11 -0.03 -3.04
N TYR A 37 9.29 -0.71 -3.83
CA TYR A 37 8.17 -1.50 -3.31
C TYR A 37 8.67 -2.66 -2.45
N ARG A 38 9.72 -3.35 -2.92
CA ARG A 38 10.32 -4.45 -2.17
C ARG A 38 10.87 -3.96 -0.83
N ASP A 39 11.59 -2.84 -0.82
CA ASP A 39 12.14 -2.29 0.41
C ASP A 39 11.03 -1.94 1.41
N GLY A 40 9.98 -1.30 0.94
CA GLY A 40 8.84 -0.98 1.78
C GLY A 40 8.17 -2.21 2.34
N PHE A 41 8.03 -3.24 1.53
CA PHE A 41 7.40 -4.48 1.95
C PHE A 41 8.26 -5.22 2.98
N VAL A 42 9.57 -5.24 2.79
CA VAL A 42 10.50 -5.85 3.75
C VAL A 42 10.42 -5.14 5.09
N LEU A 43 10.38 -3.81 5.09
CA LEU A 43 10.20 -3.04 6.33
C LEU A 43 8.90 -3.38 7.02
N PHE A 44 7.83 -3.52 6.26
CA PHE A 44 6.53 -3.91 6.82
C PHE A 44 6.59 -5.30 7.45
N LEU A 45 7.20 -6.26 6.77
CA LEU A 45 7.29 -7.62 7.29
C LEU A 45 8.09 -7.68 8.59
N LYS A 46 9.19 -6.93 8.67
CA LYS A 46 9.98 -6.86 9.90
C LYS A 46 9.18 -6.26 11.05
N PHE A 47 8.46 -5.19 10.78
CA PHE A 47 7.60 -4.57 11.78
C PHE A 47 6.51 -5.53 12.23
N ALA A 48 5.85 -6.19 11.28
CA ALA A 48 4.78 -7.13 11.56
C ALA A 48 5.27 -8.31 12.40
N GLU A 49 6.47 -8.81 12.09
CA GLU A 49 7.06 -9.91 12.87
C GLU A 49 7.21 -9.52 14.33
N GLU A 50 7.70 -8.32 14.60
CA GLU A 50 7.85 -7.83 15.98
C GLU A 50 6.50 -7.64 16.67
N GLN A 51 5.53 -7.08 15.96
CA GLN A 51 4.22 -6.78 16.55
C GLN A 51 3.40 -8.05 16.79
N LEU A 52 3.45 -9.01 15.88
CA LEU A 52 2.62 -10.20 15.95
C LEU A 52 3.30 -11.37 16.64
N GLY A 53 4.62 -11.33 16.77
CA GLY A 53 5.38 -12.44 17.30
C GLY A 53 5.38 -13.65 16.38
N LYS A 54 5.19 -13.43 15.07
CA LYS A 54 5.17 -14.48 14.04
C LYS A 54 6.23 -14.21 13.00
N ALA A 55 6.90 -15.26 12.53
CA ALA A 55 7.76 -15.12 11.35
C ALA A 55 6.91 -14.79 10.12
N PRO A 56 7.46 -14.06 9.13
CA PRO A 56 6.72 -13.76 7.92
C PRO A 56 6.14 -14.98 7.22
N ALA A 57 6.84 -16.11 7.26
CA ALA A 57 6.35 -17.35 6.65
C ALA A 57 5.08 -17.89 7.34
N ALA A 58 4.83 -17.52 8.59
CA ALA A 58 3.66 -17.92 9.34
C ALA A 58 2.52 -16.92 9.27
N MET A 59 2.71 -15.78 8.59
CA MET A 59 1.66 -14.77 8.46
C MET A 59 0.59 -15.21 7.46
N ALA A 60 -0.60 -14.66 7.67
CA ALA A 60 -1.73 -14.81 6.76
C ALA A 60 -2.25 -13.43 6.37
N LEU A 61 -3.03 -13.35 5.29
CA LEU A 61 -3.65 -12.09 4.90
C LEU A 61 -4.50 -11.49 6.01
N ALA A 62 -5.14 -12.34 6.81
CA ALA A 62 -5.95 -11.87 7.93
C ALA A 62 -5.15 -11.11 8.99
N ASP A 63 -3.83 -11.33 9.04
CA ASP A 63 -2.96 -10.59 9.96
C ASP A 63 -2.71 -9.16 9.50
N VAL A 64 -2.90 -8.87 8.22
CA VAL A 64 -2.68 -7.54 7.65
C VAL A 64 -3.93 -6.69 7.88
N THR A 65 -4.08 -6.22 9.10
CA THR A 65 -5.23 -5.41 9.50
C THR A 65 -4.96 -3.94 9.27
N PRO A 66 -6.02 -3.10 9.18
CA PRO A 66 -5.83 -1.65 9.15
C PRO A 66 -5.02 -1.13 10.33
N GLU A 67 -5.25 -1.71 11.51
CA GLU A 67 -4.55 -1.31 12.73
C GLU A 67 -3.05 -1.58 12.63
N LEU A 68 -2.68 -2.73 12.08
CA LEU A 68 -1.27 -3.06 11.89
C LEU A 68 -0.62 -2.12 10.88
N ILE A 69 -1.31 -1.82 9.79
CA ILE A 69 -0.79 -0.90 8.77
C ILE A 69 -0.61 0.50 9.35
N ILE A 70 -1.59 1.00 10.09
CA ILE A 70 -1.51 2.32 10.72
C ILE A 70 -0.34 2.36 11.71
N ALA A 71 -0.19 1.31 12.52
CA ALA A 71 0.92 1.24 13.47
C ALA A 71 2.27 1.24 12.75
N PHE A 72 2.36 0.54 11.61
CA PHE A 72 3.57 0.55 10.80
C PHE A 72 3.89 1.94 10.26
N LEU A 73 2.89 2.63 9.74
CA LEU A 73 3.08 3.97 9.19
C LEU A 73 3.49 4.97 10.27
N ASP A 74 2.88 4.86 11.45
CA ASP A 74 3.26 5.69 12.60
C ASP A 74 4.68 5.39 13.04
N HIS A 75 5.07 4.11 13.04
CA HIS A 75 6.43 3.70 13.34
C HIS A 75 7.44 4.36 12.39
N LEU A 76 7.12 4.38 11.09
CA LEU A 76 7.99 5.00 10.11
C LEU A 76 8.19 6.49 10.38
N GLU A 77 7.13 7.18 10.73
CA GLU A 77 7.21 8.62 11.00
C GLU A 77 7.95 8.94 12.29
N ARG A 78 7.65 8.20 13.37
CA ARG A 78 8.19 8.49 14.69
C ARG A 78 9.59 7.94 14.92
N GLN A 79 9.81 6.70 14.55
CA GLN A 79 11.05 5.99 14.84
C GLN A 79 12.09 6.15 13.75
N ARG A 80 11.67 6.16 12.51
CA ARG A 80 12.56 6.26 11.37
C ARG A 80 12.56 7.64 10.73
N HIS A 81 11.77 8.56 11.27
CA HIS A 81 11.72 9.95 10.80
C HIS A 81 11.40 10.09 9.31
N ASN A 82 10.59 9.18 8.79
CA ASN A 82 10.19 9.24 7.40
C ASN A 82 9.28 10.45 7.16
N SER A 83 9.45 11.07 6.00
CA SER A 83 8.55 12.13 5.57
C SER A 83 7.18 11.56 5.26
N VAL A 84 6.17 12.44 5.17
CA VAL A 84 4.83 12.05 4.76
C VAL A 84 4.86 11.43 3.37
N ARG A 85 5.70 11.94 2.48
CA ARG A 85 5.86 11.37 1.14
C ARG A 85 6.37 9.93 1.21
N SER A 86 7.40 9.67 2.00
CA SER A 86 7.93 8.30 2.16
C SER A 86 6.91 7.39 2.80
N ARG A 87 6.20 7.87 3.82
CA ARG A 87 5.12 7.12 4.44
C ARG A 87 4.06 6.72 3.41
N ASN A 88 3.62 7.67 2.61
CA ASN A 88 2.60 7.41 1.59
C ASN A 88 3.09 6.46 0.50
N ALA A 89 4.38 6.52 0.16
CA ALA A 89 4.98 5.59 -0.80
C ALA A 89 4.97 4.15 -0.25
N ARG A 90 5.25 3.99 1.04
CA ARG A 90 5.19 2.66 1.68
C ARG A 90 3.75 2.14 1.71
N LEU A 91 2.79 3.02 1.99
CA LEU A 91 1.37 2.63 1.94
C LEU A 91 0.96 2.22 0.53
N ALA A 92 1.41 2.96 -0.49
CA ALA A 92 1.11 2.62 -1.88
C ALA A 92 1.59 1.21 -2.24
N ALA A 93 2.78 0.84 -1.77
CA ALA A 93 3.31 -0.51 -1.99
C ALA A 93 2.41 -1.58 -1.36
N LEU A 94 1.99 -1.36 -0.12
CA LEU A 94 1.09 -2.29 0.57
C LEU A 94 -0.25 -2.39 -0.13
N ARG A 95 -0.81 -1.26 -0.54
CA ARG A 95 -2.11 -1.24 -1.24
C ARG A 95 -2.04 -1.98 -2.57
N SER A 96 -0.96 -1.80 -3.30
CA SER A 96 -0.76 -2.49 -4.57
C SER A 96 -0.73 -4.00 -4.36
N PHE A 97 0.02 -4.46 -3.36
CA PHE A 97 0.06 -5.88 -3.02
C PHE A 97 -1.34 -6.39 -2.61
N LEU A 98 -2.05 -5.65 -1.78
CA LEU A 98 -3.37 -6.09 -1.29
C LEU A 98 -4.38 -6.21 -2.42
N LYS A 99 -4.34 -5.29 -3.39
CA LYS A 99 -5.20 -5.39 -4.57
C LYS A 99 -4.89 -6.62 -5.39
N PHE A 100 -3.60 -6.89 -5.59
CA PHE A 100 -3.18 -8.11 -6.28
C PHE A 100 -3.65 -9.36 -5.53
N ALA A 101 -3.46 -9.38 -4.21
CA ALA A 101 -3.87 -10.52 -3.39
C ALA A 101 -5.38 -10.77 -3.47
N GLY A 102 -6.17 -9.70 -3.54
CA GLY A 102 -7.62 -9.81 -3.66
C GLY A 102 -8.07 -10.51 -4.94
N HIS A 103 -7.31 -10.35 -6.02
CA HIS A 103 -7.59 -11.06 -7.26
C HIS A 103 -7.22 -12.54 -7.20
N ARG A 104 -6.26 -12.88 -6.37
CA ARG A 104 -5.78 -14.25 -6.25
C ARG A 104 -6.46 -15.04 -5.14
N ASP A 105 -6.96 -14.35 -4.13
CA ASP A 105 -7.61 -14.97 -2.99
C ASP A 105 -8.93 -14.25 -2.70
N VAL A 106 -9.94 -14.61 -3.45
CA VAL A 106 -11.27 -13.98 -3.36
C VAL A 106 -11.89 -14.15 -1.97
N ALA A 107 -11.59 -15.25 -1.30
CA ALA A 107 -12.12 -15.49 0.04
C ALA A 107 -11.64 -14.47 1.06
N SER A 108 -10.51 -13.81 0.79
CA SER A 108 -9.94 -12.80 1.69
C SER A 108 -10.34 -11.38 1.33
N LEU A 109 -11.27 -11.18 0.41
CA LEU A 109 -11.63 -9.83 -0.06
C LEU A 109 -12.07 -8.90 1.05
N GLN A 110 -12.86 -9.38 2.01
CA GLN A 110 -13.33 -8.54 3.11
C GLN A 110 -12.18 -8.01 3.95
N VAL A 111 -11.22 -8.88 4.26
CA VAL A 111 -10.03 -8.50 5.01
C VAL A 111 -9.23 -7.46 4.24
N ILE A 112 -9.05 -7.72 2.95
CA ILE A 112 -8.27 -6.85 2.07
C ILE A 112 -8.95 -5.49 1.93
N GLU A 113 -10.25 -5.46 1.73
CA GLU A 113 -10.98 -4.20 1.61
C GLU A 113 -10.84 -3.33 2.84
N ARG A 114 -10.91 -3.92 4.03
CA ARG A 114 -10.73 -3.18 5.27
C ARG A 114 -9.33 -2.57 5.34
N ALA A 115 -8.32 -3.34 4.95
CA ALA A 115 -6.94 -2.84 4.94
C ALA A 115 -6.75 -1.71 3.92
N LEU A 116 -7.45 -1.78 2.79
CA LEU A 116 -7.37 -0.73 1.77
C LEU A 116 -8.00 0.60 2.20
N TRP A 117 -8.77 0.61 3.28
CA TRP A 117 -9.39 1.82 3.80
C TRP A 117 -8.41 2.70 4.58
N VAL A 118 -7.19 2.26 4.85
CA VAL A 118 -6.18 3.09 5.51
C VAL A 118 -5.90 4.31 4.62
N PRO A 119 -6.14 5.52 5.12
CA PRO A 119 -6.04 6.69 4.26
C PRO A 119 -4.61 7.12 3.99
N VAL A 120 -4.41 7.70 2.82
CA VAL A 120 -3.19 8.41 2.50
C VAL A 120 -3.16 9.68 3.36
N LYS A 121 -2.01 9.93 3.99
CA LYS A 121 -1.87 11.11 4.81
C LYS A 121 -1.69 12.34 3.91
N ARG A 122 -2.48 13.36 4.19
CA ARG A 122 -2.33 14.62 3.50
C ARG A 122 -1.05 15.28 3.95
N PHE A 123 -0.25 15.76 3.05
CA PHE A 123 0.93 16.55 3.41
C PHE A 123 0.81 17.95 2.81
N GLU A 124 1.28 18.93 3.60
CA GLU A 124 1.31 20.31 3.15
C GLU A 124 2.42 20.45 2.13
N ARG A 125 2.02 20.86 0.93
CA ARG A 125 2.97 21.03 -0.15
C ARG A 125 3.31 22.50 -0.31
N PRO A 126 4.56 22.81 -0.61
CA PRO A 126 4.94 24.21 -0.85
C PRO A 126 4.10 24.87 -1.92
N MET A 127 3.69 24.16 -2.97
CA MET A 127 2.87 24.75 -4.03
C MET A 127 1.52 25.21 -3.49
N PHE A 128 0.98 24.59 -2.47
CA PHE A 128 -0.23 25.05 -1.81
C PHE A 128 0.08 26.11 -0.76
N GLY A 129 1.33 26.15 -0.29
CA GLY A 129 1.79 27.18 0.60
C GLY A 129 1.96 28.54 -0.07
N TYR A 130 2.09 28.56 -1.38
CA TYR A 130 2.20 29.80 -2.15
C TYR A 130 0.86 30.46 -2.43
N LEU A 131 -0.23 29.70 -2.28
CA LEU A 131 -1.57 30.20 -2.54
C LEU A 131 -2.36 30.19 -1.24
N THR A 132 -3.04 31.28 -0.97
CA THR A 132 -4.00 31.30 0.11
C THR A 132 -5.20 30.46 -0.26
N ARG A 133 -6.01 30.09 0.74
CA ARG A 133 -7.24 29.36 0.49
C ARG A 133 -8.14 30.11 -0.51
N GLU A 134 -8.21 31.41 -0.37
CA GLU A 134 -9.02 32.26 -1.22
C GLU A 134 -8.50 32.26 -2.66
N GLU A 135 -7.18 32.30 -2.82
CA GLU A 135 -6.55 32.22 -4.14
C GLU A 135 -6.82 30.88 -4.81
N VAL A 136 -6.73 29.80 -4.07
CA VAL A 136 -7.03 28.47 -4.60
C VAL A 136 -8.49 28.38 -5.02
N LEU A 137 -9.41 28.89 -4.20
CA LEU A 137 -10.83 28.90 -4.53
C LEU A 137 -11.13 29.76 -5.74
N ALA A 138 -10.44 30.89 -5.87
CA ALA A 138 -10.60 31.77 -7.03
C ALA A 138 -10.18 31.08 -8.33
N VAL A 139 -9.06 30.34 -8.28
CA VAL A 139 -8.58 29.59 -9.45
C VAL A 139 -9.57 28.50 -9.84
N ILE A 140 -10.07 27.75 -8.86
CA ILE A 140 -11.02 26.66 -9.11
C ILE A 140 -12.37 27.20 -9.59
N GLY A 141 -12.81 28.31 -9.02
CA GLY A 141 -14.13 28.86 -9.30
C GLY A 141 -14.20 29.79 -10.52
N GLU A 142 -13.09 30.04 -11.19
CA GLU A 142 -13.08 30.97 -12.32
C GLU A 142 -13.72 30.36 -13.55
N PRO A 143 -14.75 31.00 -14.10
CA PRO A 143 -15.38 30.48 -15.31
C PRO A 143 -14.42 30.56 -16.49
N GLY A 144 -14.38 29.50 -17.27
CA GLY A 144 -13.54 29.47 -18.45
C GLY A 144 -12.12 28.99 -18.21
N ASP A 145 -11.82 28.49 -17.01
CA ASP A 145 -10.55 27.84 -16.76
C ASP A 145 -10.41 26.66 -17.68
N SER A 146 -9.41 26.70 -18.53
CA SER A 146 -9.26 25.72 -19.60
C SER A 146 -9.01 24.29 -19.07
N TRP A 147 -8.46 24.17 -17.88
CA TRP A 147 -8.19 22.84 -17.31
C TRP A 147 -9.44 22.19 -16.72
N LEU A 148 -10.52 22.96 -16.56
CA LEU A 148 -11.81 22.43 -16.13
C LEU A 148 -12.73 22.12 -17.30
N SER A 149 -12.42 22.62 -18.46
CA SER A 149 -13.24 22.43 -19.64
C SER A 149 -12.82 21.20 -20.46
#